data_b2f3a8f6f9dafca272d2c0c04d67ca85
#
_entry.id   b2f3a8f6f9dafca272d2c0c04d67ca85
#
_cell.length_a   1.000
_cell.length_b   1.000
_cell.length_c   1.000
_cell.angle_alpha   90.00
_cell.angle_beta   90.00
_cell.angle_gamma   90.00
#
_symmetry.space_group_name_H-M   'P 1'
#
loop_
_entity.id
_entity.type
_entity.pdbx_description
1 polymer ?
#
loop_
_entity_poly.entity_id
_entity_poly.type
_entity_poly.pdbx_seq_one_letter_code
_entity_poly.pdbx_strand_id
1 'polypeptide(L)'
;MAMRSEMSGNVLMNPVLKTVKVKGEDRQICELRVMCSEYKSDGNGGYVQDDTRTFPVQVTIWHEGTAKRVYEVVRVGASVNVIGATYVRPWVNEQSNQAEAGVCMDAEKVTLGLQRVEAVQYRAKAQPDAQRATETAPAAF
;
A
#
# COMPACT_ATOMS: atom_id res chain seq x y z
N MET A 1 7.11 -9.83 18.73
CA MET A 1 5.79 -10.22 18.18
C MET A 1 5.09 -8.98 17.69
N ALA A 2 4.51 -9.06 16.52
CA ALA A 2 3.87 -7.89 15.91
C ALA A 2 2.40 -8.17 15.66
N MET A 3 1.59 -7.10 15.64
CA MET A 3 0.20 -7.23 15.28
C MET A 3 0.10 -7.20 13.76
N ARG A 4 -0.18 -8.34 13.17
CA ARG A 4 -0.34 -8.42 11.72
C ARG A 4 -1.79 -8.11 11.36
N SER A 5 -1.96 -7.36 10.32
CA SER A 5 -3.30 -7.01 9.86
C SER A 5 -3.32 -6.83 8.36
N GLU A 6 -4.52 -6.80 7.85
CA GLU A 6 -4.81 -6.54 6.46
C GLU A 6 -5.80 -5.41 6.38
N MET A 7 -5.58 -4.46 5.48
CA MET A 7 -6.52 -3.38 5.29
C MET A 7 -6.71 -3.09 3.81
N SER A 8 -7.88 -2.56 3.49
CA SER A 8 -8.15 -2.04 2.17
C SER A 8 -8.49 -0.56 2.29
N GLY A 9 -8.09 0.22 1.35
CA GLY A 9 -8.37 1.65 1.39
C GLY A 9 -7.93 2.35 0.12
N ASN A 10 -8.05 3.67 0.14
CA ASN A 10 -7.68 4.50 -0.99
C ASN A 10 -6.43 5.30 -0.66
N VAL A 11 -5.56 5.41 -1.64
CA VAL A 11 -4.29 6.13 -1.48
C VAL A 11 -4.57 7.63 -1.43
N LEU A 12 -4.09 8.29 -0.38
CA LEU A 12 -4.34 9.70 -0.14
C LEU A 12 -3.37 10.62 -0.84
N MET A 13 -2.19 10.16 -1.16
CA MET A 13 -1.19 10.96 -1.83
C MET A 13 -0.27 10.04 -2.63
N ASN A 14 0.38 10.58 -3.65
CA ASN A 14 1.30 9.77 -4.44
C ASN A 14 2.42 9.23 -3.56
N PRO A 15 2.81 7.96 -3.74
CA PRO A 15 3.89 7.38 -2.96
C PRO A 15 5.21 8.14 -3.12
N VAL A 16 6.01 8.13 -2.08
CA VAL A 16 7.32 8.78 -2.06
C VAL A 16 8.39 7.70 -1.90
N LEU A 17 9.39 7.75 -2.76
CA LEU A 17 10.52 6.85 -2.65
C LEU A 17 11.63 7.55 -1.89
N LYS A 18 12.15 6.93 -0.86
CA LYS A 18 13.18 7.50 0.00
C LYS A 18 14.38 6.57 0.09
N THR A 19 15.56 7.16 0.28
CA THR A 19 16.75 6.39 0.59
C THR A 19 17.03 6.53 2.08
N VAL A 20 17.15 5.41 2.77
CA VAL A 20 17.46 5.37 4.20
C VAL A 20 18.65 4.46 4.43
N LYS A 21 19.34 4.65 5.55
CA LYS A 21 20.44 3.78 5.93
C LYS A 21 19.94 2.72 6.89
N VAL A 22 20.19 1.46 6.54
CA VAL A 22 19.87 0.33 7.39
C VAL A 22 21.15 -0.48 7.57
N LYS A 23 21.65 -0.55 8.79
CA LYS A 23 22.90 -1.25 9.12
C LYS A 23 24.07 -0.78 8.25
N GLY A 24 24.13 0.53 8.02
CA GLY A 24 25.22 1.11 7.23
C GLY A 24 25.06 1.05 5.74
N GLU A 25 24.02 0.42 5.23
CA GLU A 25 23.76 0.34 3.80
C GLU A 25 22.60 1.22 3.40
N ASP A 26 22.67 1.79 2.20
CA ASP A 26 21.59 2.59 1.67
C ASP A 26 20.51 1.67 1.11
N ARG A 27 19.28 1.90 1.48
CA ARG A 27 18.13 1.15 0.97
C ARG A 27 17.05 2.12 0.53
N GLN A 28 16.35 1.76 -0.52
CA GLN A 28 15.20 2.52 -0.96
C GLN A 28 13.93 1.93 -0.40
N ILE A 29 13.16 2.77 0.25
CA ILE A 29 11.85 2.40 0.78
C ILE A 29 10.80 3.29 0.16
N CYS A 30 9.55 2.87 0.23
CA CYS A 30 8.43 3.67 -0.26
C CYS A 30 7.50 3.98 0.89
N GLU A 31 7.06 5.22 0.97
CA GLU A 31 6.06 5.63 1.95
C GLU A 31 4.82 6.12 1.25
N LEU A 32 3.67 5.76 1.77
CA LEU A 32 2.40 6.26 1.27
C LEU A 32 1.38 6.30 2.40
N ARG A 33 0.31 7.03 2.19
CA ARG A 33 -0.78 7.11 3.16
C ARG A 33 -2.03 6.55 2.52
N VAL A 34 -2.71 5.70 3.26
CA VAL A 34 -3.92 5.03 2.79
C VAL A 34 -5.06 5.35 3.75
N MET A 35 -6.18 5.78 3.23
CA MET A 35 -7.37 6.00 4.05
C MET A 35 -8.12 4.69 4.18
N CYS A 36 -8.16 4.18 5.41
CA CYS A 36 -8.91 2.99 5.75
C CYS A 36 -10.30 3.45 6.15
N SER A 37 -11.31 3.19 5.32
CA SER A 37 -12.66 3.68 5.53
C SER A 37 -13.62 2.54 5.73
N GLU A 38 -14.56 2.72 6.65
CA GLU A 38 -15.68 1.82 6.80
C GLU A 38 -16.97 2.56 6.52
N TYR A 39 -17.96 1.84 6.02
CA TYR A 39 -19.27 2.40 5.68
C TYR A 39 -20.32 1.70 6.52
N LYS A 40 -21.35 2.44 6.89
CA LYS A 40 -22.47 1.91 7.65
C LYS A 40 -23.76 2.26 6.94
N SER A 41 -24.82 1.53 7.25
CA SER A 41 -26.14 1.83 6.70
C SER A 41 -26.61 3.21 7.15
N ASP A 42 -27.18 3.99 6.24
CA ASP A 42 -27.74 5.30 6.57
C ASP A 42 -29.21 5.20 7.02
N GLY A 43 -29.76 3.99 7.07
CA GLY A 43 -31.16 3.80 7.45
C GLY A 43 -32.15 3.98 6.30
N ASN A 44 -31.68 4.39 5.13
CA ASN A 44 -32.54 4.67 3.98
C ASN A 44 -32.17 3.86 2.75
N GLY A 45 -31.55 2.70 2.96
CA GLY A 45 -31.17 1.81 1.85
C GLY A 45 -29.81 2.13 1.25
N GLY A 46 -29.12 3.16 1.71
CA GLY A 46 -27.78 3.50 1.26
C GLY A 46 -26.74 3.29 2.34
N TYR A 47 -25.52 3.73 2.03
CA TYR A 47 -24.41 3.63 2.97
C TYR A 47 -23.70 4.98 3.09
N VAL A 48 -23.19 5.26 4.27
CA VAL A 48 -22.46 6.49 4.57
C VAL A 48 -21.18 6.11 5.31
N GLN A 49 -20.13 6.89 5.10
CA GLN A 49 -18.85 6.63 5.75
C GLN A 49 -18.99 6.74 7.27
N ASP A 50 -18.43 5.77 7.98
CA ASP A 50 -18.40 5.80 9.43
C ASP A 50 -17.13 6.49 9.88
N ASP A 51 -17.24 7.76 10.25
CA ASP A 51 -16.10 8.56 10.64
C ASP A 51 -15.40 8.09 11.91
N THR A 52 -16.09 7.31 12.75
CA THR A 52 -15.48 6.77 13.95
C THR A 52 -14.55 5.58 13.65
N ARG A 53 -14.65 5.03 12.45
CA ARG A 53 -13.85 3.89 12.00
C ARG A 53 -13.08 4.18 10.71
N THR A 54 -12.92 5.45 10.39
CA THR A 54 -12.19 5.87 9.20
C THR A 54 -10.97 6.63 9.66
N PHE A 55 -9.80 6.18 9.25
CA PHE A 55 -8.55 6.80 9.67
C PHE A 55 -7.44 6.57 8.64
N PRO A 56 -6.48 7.49 8.55
CA PRO A 56 -5.36 7.30 7.66
C PRO A 56 -4.33 6.36 8.29
N VAL A 57 -3.67 5.58 7.45
CA VAL A 57 -2.60 4.69 7.87
C VAL A 57 -1.35 5.08 7.10
N GLN A 58 -0.25 5.28 7.83
CA GLN A 58 1.05 5.55 7.23
C GLN A 58 1.69 4.20 6.89
N VAL A 59 1.90 3.93 5.62
CA VAL A 59 2.43 2.65 5.16
C VAL A 59 3.86 2.83 4.71
N THR A 60 4.75 1.97 5.19
CA THR A 60 6.15 1.93 4.78
C THR A 60 6.44 0.58 4.16
N ILE A 61 7.06 0.58 2.99
CA ILE A 61 7.44 -0.63 2.28
C ILE A 61 8.95 -0.72 2.30
N TRP A 62 9.47 -1.66 3.08
CA TRP A 62 10.91 -1.81 3.30
C TRP A 62 11.59 -2.69 2.26
N HIS A 63 10.85 -3.58 1.59
CA HIS A 63 11.40 -4.42 0.55
C HIS A 63 11.64 -3.57 -0.70
N GLU A 64 12.87 -3.43 -1.10
CA GLU A 64 13.26 -2.48 -2.14
C GLU A 64 12.57 -2.73 -3.49
N GLY A 65 12.47 -3.96 -3.92
CA GLY A 65 11.79 -4.30 -5.17
C GLY A 65 10.32 -3.92 -5.15
N THR A 66 9.63 -4.21 -4.06
CA THR A 66 8.22 -3.84 -3.90
C THR A 66 8.08 -2.33 -3.77
N ALA A 67 8.98 -1.67 -3.04
CA ALA A 67 8.95 -0.23 -2.88
C ALA A 67 9.05 0.50 -4.22
N LYS A 68 9.97 0.08 -5.06
CA LYS A 68 10.13 0.67 -6.39
C LYS A 68 8.88 0.45 -7.25
N ARG A 69 8.30 -0.74 -7.20
CA ARG A 69 7.14 -1.06 -8.00
C ARG A 69 5.91 -0.25 -7.55
N VAL A 70 5.71 -0.14 -6.26
CA VAL A 70 4.62 0.67 -5.72
C VAL A 70 4.79 2.13 -6.12
N TYR A 71 6.00 2.64 -6.03
CA TYR A 71 6.29 4.01 -6.43
C TYR A 71 5.97 4.26 -7.92
N GLU A 72 6.25 3.29 -8.78
CA GLU A 72 6.00 3.43 -10.21
C GLU A 72 4.52 3.34 -10.58
N VAL A 73 3.78 2.48 -9.89
CA VAL A 73 2.44 2.08 -10.34
C VAL A 73 1.32 2.74 -9.56
N VAL A 74 1.44 2.86 -8.25
CA VAL A 74 0.37 3.34 -7.39
C VAL A 74 0.31 4.87 -7.41
N ARG A 75 -0.89 5.41 -7.51
CA ARG A 75 -1.10 6.86 -7.52
C ARG A 75 -2.24 7.23 -6.59
N VAL A 76 -2.34 8.51 -6.27
CA VAL A 76 -3.40 9.04 -5.42
C VAL A 76 -4.77 8.61 -5.96
N GLY A 77 -5.63 8.21 -5.08
CA GLY A 77 -6.97 7.72 -5.44
C GLY A 77 -7.04 6.25 -5.79
N ALA A 78 -5.90 5.56 -5.92
CA ALA A 78 -5.93 4.13 -6.19
C ALA A 78 -6.49 3.36 -5.01
N SER A 79 -7.17 2.26 -5.31
CA SER A 79 -7.64 1.33 -4.29
C SER A 79 -6.56 0.28 -4.07
N VAL A 80 -6.18 0.07 -2.84
CA VAL A 80 -5.12 -0.89 -2.50
C VAL A 80 -5.54 -1.78 -1.34
N ASN A 81 -4.97 -2.97 -1.30
CA ASN A 81 -5.05 -3.86 -0.16
C ASN A 81 -3.63 -4.04 0.36
N VAL A 82 -3.42 -3.84 1.65
CA VAL A 82 -2.09 -3.89 2.26
C VAL A 82 -2.10 -4.87 3.42
N ILE A 83 -1.12 -5.76 3.44
CA ILE A 83 -0.94 -6.72 4.52
C ILE A 83 0.42 -6.46 5.16
N GLY A 84 0.47 -6.40 6.47
CA GLY A 84 1.73 -6.20 7.16
C GLY A 84 1.59 -6.10 8.67
N ALA A 85 2.65 -5.62 9.29
CA ALA A 85 2.70 -5.41 10.73
C ALA A 85 2.22 -4.01 11.05
N THR A 86 1.23 -3.92 11.93
CA THR A 86 0.60 -2.66 12.32
C THR A 86 1.08 -2.24 13.70
N TYR A 87 1.34 -0.98 13.86
CA TYR A 87 1.73 -0.40 15.14
C TYR A 87 1.22 1.03 15.25
N VAL A 88 1.21 1.53 16.48
CA VAL A 88 0.79 2.91 16.74
C VAL A 88 2.03 3.72 17.09
N ARG A 89 2.17 4.86 16.46
CA ARG A 89 3.29 5.77 16.70
C ARG A 89 2.77 7.04 17.35
N PRO A 90 3.17 7.33 18.58
CA PRO A 90 2.77 8.57 19.24
C PRO A 90 3.66 9.73 18.81
N TRP A 91 3.10 10.92 18.78
CA TRP A 91 3.86 12.15 18.56
C TRP A 91 3.15 13.32 19.24
N VAL A 92 3.83 14.45 19.35
CA VAL A 92 3.25 15.67 19.87
C VAL A 92 2.98 16.60 18.69
N ASN A 93 1.74 17.04 18.54
CA ASN A 93 1.38 17.98 17.52
C ASN A 93 1.85 19.37 17.97
N GLU A 94 2.79 19.96 17.24
CA GLU A 94 3.39 21.25 17.61
C GLU A 94 2.40 22.40 17.60
N GLN A 95 1.38 22.33 16.75
CA GLN A 95 0.40 23.39 16.67
C GLN A 95 -0.59 23.40 17.84
N SER A 96 -1.04 22.23 18.24
CA SER A 96 -1.99 22.10 19.34
C SER A 96 -1.32 21.80 20.66
N ASN A 97 -0.05 21.42 20.65
CA ASN A 97 0.73 21.01 21.82
C ASN A 97 0.07 19.82 22.55
N GLN A 98 -0.61 18.97 21.80
CA GLN A 98 -1.26 17.79 22.35
C GLN A 98 -0.61 16.53 21.82
N ALA A 99 -0.64 15.49 22.64
CA ALA A 99 -0.17 14.18 22.22
C ALA A 99 -1.18 13.55 21.28
N GLU A 100 -0.70 13.03 20.18
CA GLU A 100 -1.53 12.34 19.20
C GLU A 100 -0.89 10.99 18.88
N ALA A 101 -1.64 10.11 18.27
CA ALA A 101 -1.13 8.83 17.86
C ALA A 101 -1.64 8.51 16.46
N GLY A 102 -0.77 7.95 15.65
CA GLY A 102 -1.14 7.55 14.31
C GLY A 102 -0.91 6.07 14.09
N VAL A 103 -1.73 5.49 13.23
CA VAL A 103 -1.61 4.10 12.85
C VAL A 103 -0.59 3.99 11.72
N CYS A 104 0.36 3.09 11.90
CA CYS A 104 1.41 2.82 10.93
C CYS A 104 1.44 1.35 10.57
N MET A 105 1.88 1.04 9.38
CA MET A 105 2.03 -0.34 8.93
C MET A 105 3.33 -0.52 8.17
N ASP A 106 4.09 -1.55 8.52
CA ASP A 106 5.21 -1.99 7.72
C ASP A 106 4.67 -3.06 6.77
N ALA A 107 4.53 -2.70 5.50
CA ALA A 107 3.85 -3.54 4.55
C ALA A 107 4.72 -4.69 4.07
N GLU A 108 4.14 -5.87 4.04
CA GLU A 108 4.76 -7.04 3.43
C GLU A 108 4.23 -7.24 2.02
N LYS A 109 2.99 -6.87 1.78
CA LYS A 109 2.36 -7.07 0.47
C LYS A 109 1.40 -5.92 0.19
N VAL A 110 1.47 -5.40 -1.01
CA VAL A 110 0.55 -4.37 -1.50
C VAL A 110 -0.07 -4.89 -2.79
N THR A 111 -1.39 -4.89 -2.86
CA THR A 111 -2.13 -5.32 -4.03
C THR A 111 -2.98 -4.17 -4.55
N LEU A 112 -2.91 -3.93 -5.84
CA LEU A 112 -3.68 -2.87 -6.47
C LEU A 112 -5.09 -3.39 -6.78
N GLY A 113 -6.09 -2.65 -6.35
CA GLY A 113 -7.47 -2.93 -6.73
C GLY A 113 -7.74 -2.43 -8.14
N LEU A 114 -8.64 -3.08 -8.85
CA LEU A 114 -8.87 -2.80 -10.25
C LEU A 114 -9.95 -1.76 -10.51
N GLN A 115 -10.60 -1.23 -9.48
CA GLN A 115 -11.78 -0.38 -9.63
C GLN A 115 -11.54 0.87 -10.47
N ARG A 116 -10.33 1.38 -10.47
CA ARG A 116 -10.00 2.59 -11.23
C ARG A 116 -8.90 2.35 -12.26
N VAL A 117 -8.68 1.08 -12.65
CA VAL A 117 -7.65 0.73 -13.61
C VAL A 117 -8.29 0.65 -14.99
N GLU A 118 -7.79 1.40 -15.96
CA GLU A 118 -8.28 1.37 -17.32
C GLU A 118 -7.53 0.37 -18.19
N ALA A 119 -6.27 0.20 -17.95
CA ALA A 119 -5.45 -0.69 -18.77
C ALA A 119 -4.32 -1.28 -17.95
N VAL A 120 -3.91 -2.48 -18.30
CA VAL A 120 -2.81 -3.17 -17.67
C VAL A 120 -1.91 -3.75 -18.74
N GLN A 121 -0.61 -3.56 -18.56
CA GLN A 121 0.38 -4.16 -19.43
C GLN A 121 1.27 -5.06 -18.59
N TYR A 122 1.36 -6.33 -18.99
CA TYR A 122 2.18 -7.28 -18.27
C TYR A 122 3.58 -7.32 -18.84
N ARG A 123 4.57 -7.42 -17.94
CA ARG A 123 5.94 -7.66 -18.33
C ARG A 123 6.08 -9.12 -18.74
N ALA A 124 7.00 -9.39 -19.65
CA ALA A 124 7.31 -10.78 -20.00
C ALA A 124 7.81 -11.52 -18.77
N LYS A 125 7.31 -12.73 -18.57
CA LYS A 125 7.71 -13.54 -17.45
C LYS A 125 9.08 -14.10 -17.70
N ALA A 126 9.96 -14.09 -16.71
CA ALA A 126 11.27 -14.70 -16.82
C ALA A 126 11.12 -16.21 -16.94
N GLN A 127 11.88 -16.83 -17.85
CA GLN A 127 11.79 -18.26 -18.09
C GLN A 127 13.16 -18.90 -18.01
N PRO A 128 13.23 -20.17 -17.64
CA PRO A 128 14.46 -20.91 -17.74
C PRO A 128 14.90 -21.03 -19.20
N ASP A 129 16.19 -21.00 -19.43
CA ASP A 129 16.72 -20.87 -20.77
C ASP A 129 16.23 -21.88 -21.77
N ALA A 130 16.40 -23.12 -21.51
CA ALA A 130 16.07 -24.16 -22.47
C ALA A 130 14.61 -24.31 -22.71
N GLN A 131 13.84 -24.06 -21.69
CA GLN A 131 12.39 -24.20 -21.84
C GLN A 131 11.77 -23.06 -22.59
N ARG A 132 12.35 -21.90 -22.48
CA ARG A 132 11.82 -20.77 -23.17
C ARG A 132 11.77 -20.96 -24.67
N ALA A 133 12.75 -21.63 -25.20
CA ALA A 133 12.83 -21.83 -26.62
C ALA A 133 11.73 -22.71 -27.16
N THR A 134 11.20 -23.60 -26.33
CA THR A 134 10.16 -24.49 -26.80
C THR A 134 8.77 -24.00 -26.44
N GLU A 135 8.69 -22.98 -25.64
CA GLU A 135 7.42 -22.56 -25.19
C GLU A 135 6.80 -21.64 -26.12
N THR A 136 5.81 -22.04 -26.72
CA THR A 136 5.26 -21.19 -27.64
C THR A 136 4.10 -20.63 -27.16
N ALA A 137 3.91 -20.35 -26.35
CA ALA A 137 3.01 -19.63 -25.78
C ALA A 137 1.96 -19.07 -26.24
N PRO A 138 1.19 -19.28 -26.39
CA PRO A 138 0.26 -18.57 -26.78
C PRO A 138 -0.52 -18.03 -25.92
N ALA A 139 -0.67 -17.81 -25.46
CA ALA A 139 -1.39 -17.34 -24.74
C ALA A 139 -2.00 -16.84 -24.21
N ALA A 140 -2.44 -16.74 -24.34
CA ALA A 140 -3.24 -16.38 -23.87
C ALA A 140 -3.38 -15.81 -22.83
N PHE A 141 -3.42 -15.54 -22.46
CA PHE A 141 -3.77 -14.92 -21.51
C PHE A 141 -3.59 -14.28 -21.36
#